data_6f79b818d6a6f9deae3546ffbe354f2e
#
_entry.id   6f79b818d6a6f9deae3546ffbe354f2e
#
_cell.length_a   1.000
_cell.length_b   1.000
_cell.length_c   1.000
_cell.angle_alpha   90.00
_cell.angle_beta   90.00
_cell.angle_gamma   90.00
#
_symmetry.space_group_name_H-M   'P 1'
#
loop_
_entity.id
_entity.type
_entity.pdbx_description
1 polymer ?
#
loop_
_entity_poly.entity_id
_entity_poly.type
_entity_poly.pdbx_seq_one_letter_code
_entity_poly.pdbx_strand_id
1 'polypeptide(L)'
;LICDISSDILSRVIDFGQFDMIWAGIQKNLGAAGVALAILKKSLLATARTDIPEFLQYQTFVKKDSTFNTPPVFCIYSLNRMLHWIKNMGGLPAIEERNKVKARLIYDVIDTSDGFYKGHAEKDARSRMNVTFNLANAEMEKDFVAKAKENDFISVKANCYEILRMLQKKKGMIE
;
A
#
# COMPACT_ATOMS: atom_id res chain seq x y z
N LEU A 1 10.48 14.12 -9.09
CA LEU A 1 9.49 13.04 -9.09
C LEU A 1 8.79 13.01 -7.74
N ILE A 2 7.44 13.10 -7.76
CA ILE A 2 6.59 12.99 -6.56
C ILE A 2 5.75 11.73 -6.69
N CYS A 3 5.64 10.93 -5.62
CA CYS A 3 4.93 9.66 -5.66
C CYS A 3 4.09 9.44 -4.40
N ASP A 4 2.83 9.05 -4.57
CA ASP A 4 2.00 8.44 -3.52
C ASP A 4 2.25 6.94 -3.50
N ILE A 5 2.78 6.43 -2.40
CA ILE A 5 3.05 5.01 -2.20
C ILE A 5 2.27 4.42 -1.02
N SER A 6 1.10 4.98 -0.71
CA SER A 6 0.29 4.58 0.47
C SER A 6 0.05 3.07 0.57
N SER A 7 -0.09 2.37 -0.56
CA SER A 7 -0.27 0.91 -0.58
C SER A 7 1.02 0.11 -0.75
N ASP A 8 2.13 0.75 -1.14
CA ASP A 8 3.41 0.09 -1.43
C ASP A 8 4.51 0.40 -0.39
N ILE A 9 4.30 1.40 0.48
CA ILE A 9 5.30 1.80 1.48
C ILE A 9 5.66 0.62 2.39
N LEU A 10 6.97 0.39 2.56
CA LEU A 10 7.56 -0.72 3.34
C LEU A 10 7.13 -2.13 2.88
N SER A 11 6.60 -2.27 1.66
CA SER A 11 6.30 -3.58 1.06
C SER A 11 7.53 -4.24 0.45
N ARG A 12 8.54 -3.44 0.13
CA ARG A 12 9.81 -3.83 -0.51
C ARG A 12 10.89 -2.81 -0.22
N VAL A 13 12.12 -3.13 -0.59
CA VAL A 13 13.21 -2.16 -0.58
C VAL A 13 13.00 -1.14 -1.70
N ILE A 14 12.98 0.14 -1.35
CA ILE A 14 12.83 1.28 -2.26
C ILE A 14 14.01 2.22 -2.06
N ASP A 15 14.65 2.62 -3.14
CA ASP A 15 15.64 3.71 -3.12
C ASP A 15 14.91 5.06 -3.09
N PHE A 16 14.76 5.63 -1.92
CA PHE A 16 14.12 6.94 -1.74
C PHE A 16 14.90 8.09 -2.40
N GLY A 17 16.18 7.91 -2.70
CA GLY A 17 17.00 8.91 -3.39
C GLY A 17 16.51 9.25 -4.79
N GLN A 18 15.77 8.37 -5.44
CA GLN A 18 15.19 8.58 -6.77
C GLN A 18 14.00 9.56 -6.79
N PHE A 19 13.44 9.90 -5.63
CA PHE A 19 12.26 10.75 -5.51
C PHE A 19 12.61 12.10 -4.90
N ASP A 20 11.93 13.14 -5.34
CA ASP A 20 11.99 14.46 -4.69
C ASP A 20 11.06 14.50 -3.48
N MET A 21 9.92 13.81 -3.58
CA MET A 21 8.97 13.64 -2.49
C MET A 21 8.22 12.32 -2.62
N ILE A 22 8.06 11.65 -1.49
CA ILE A 22 7.17 10.50 -1.32
C ILE A 22 6.13 10.85 -0.27
N TRP A 23 4.89 10.49 -0.56
CA TRP A 23 3.78 10.63 0.35
C TRP A 23 3.10 9.27 0.57
N ALA A 24 2.64 9.01 1.78
CA ALA A 24 1.90 7.80 2.12
C ALA A 24 0.92 8.03 3.26
N GLY A 25 -0.35 7.75 3.04
CA GLY A 25 -1.31 7.55 4.13
C GLY A 25 -1.06 6.19 4.80
N ILE A 26 -0.98 6.16 6.13
CA ILE A 26 -0.60 4.93 6.84
C ILE A 26 -1.72 3.87 6.90
N GLN A 27 -2.97 4.23 6.62
CA GLN A 27 -4.16 3.38 6.78
C GLN A 27 -4.19 2.13 5.89
N LYS A 28 -3.35 2.04 4.87
CA LYS A 28 -3.30 0.88 3.97
C LYS A 28 -2.30 -0.16 4.45
N ASN A 29 -1.03 0.20 4.57
CA ASN A 29 0.04 -0.76 4.81
C ASN A 29 0.77 -0.58 6.14
N LEU A 30 0.56 0.50 6.89
CA LEU A 30 1.37 0.84 8.05
C LEU A 30 0.61 0.92 9.37
N GLY A 31 -0.71 1.11 9.38
CA GLY A 31 -1.44 1.23 10.64
C GLY A 31 -2.84 1.80 10.50
N ALA A 32 -3.32 2.46 11.55
CA ALA A 32 -4.65 3.06 11.61
C ALA A 32 -4.72 4.38 10.83
N ALA A 33 -5.92 4.72 10.30
CA ALA A 33 -6.16 5.99 9.64
C ALA A 33 -5.95 7.18 10.59
N GLY A 34 -5.38 8.28 10.08
CA GLY A 34 -5.21 9.53 10.84
C GLY A 34 -3.81 10.15 10.74
N VAL A 35 -2.85 9.47 10.10
CA VAL A 35 -1.49 10.00 9.84
C VAL A 35 -1.14 9.85 8.37
N ALA A 36 -0.47 10.84 7.83
CA ALA A 36 0.25 10.76 6.58
C ALA A 36 1.75 10.90 6.83
N LEU A 37 2.53 10.10 6.11
CA LEU A 37 3.99 10.20 6.09
C LEU A 37 4.42 10.95 4.85
N ALA A 38 5.27 11.96 5.01
CA ALA A 38 5.91 12.65 3.90
C ALA A 38 7.44 12.55 4.04
N ILE A 39 8.11 12.05 3.00
CA ILE A 39 9.56 11.99 2.91
C ILE A 39 9.94 12.88 1.73
N LEU A 40 10.73 13.91 1.96
CA LEU A 40 11.07 14.87 0.92
C LEU A 40 12.52 15.33 1.00
N LYS A 41 13.10 15.69 -0.15
CA LYS A 41 14.45 16.29 -0.21
C LYS A 41 14.47 17.65 0.49
N LYS A 42 15.52 17.93 1.24
CA LYS A 42 15.70 19.23 1.89
C LYS A 42 15.72 20.40 0.89
N SER A 43 16.23 20.18 -0.33
CA SER A 43 16.21 21.18 -1.40
C SER A 43 14.80 21.58 -1.81
N LEU A 44 13.83 20.64 -1.78
CA LEU A 44 12.44 20.95 -2.08
C LEU A 44 11.82 21.86 -1.02
N LEU A 45 12.18 21.67 0.25
CA LEU A 45 11.75 22.57 1.33
C LEU A 45 12.26 24.01 1.14
N ALA A 46 13.48 24.18 0.66
CA ALA A 46 14.08 25.50 0.46
C ALA A 46 13.36 26.32 -0.64
N THR A 47 12.74 25.64 -1.61
CA THR A 47 11.98 26.25 -2.71
C THR A 47 10.47 26.24 -2.51
N ALA A 48 9.99 25.68 -1.38
CA ALA A 48 8.57 25.59 -1.10
C ALA A 48 7.94 26.99 -0.87
N ARG A 49 6.71 27.16 -1.34
CA ARG A 49 5.93 28.38 -1.14
C ARG A 49 5.73 28.68 0.35
N THR A 50 5.87 29.94 0.72
CA THR A 50 5.63 30.47 2.07
C THR A 50 4.45 31.44 2.12
N ASP A 51 3.88 31.79 0.97
CA ASP A 51 2.72 32.67 0.79
C ASP A 51 1.37 31.94 0.88
N ILE A 52 1.36 30.73 1.43
CA ILE A 52 0.18 29.90 1.68
C ILE A 52 -0.05 29.77 3.20
N PRO A 53 -1.25 29.41 3.65
CA PRO A 53 -1.52 29.21 5.07
C PRO A 53 -0.48 28.31 5.74
N GLU A 54 -0.06 28.67 6.95
CA GLU A 54 1.02 27.99 7.68
C GLU A 54 0.79 26.47 7.81
N PHE A 55 -0.47 26.07 7.99
CA PHE A 55 -0.89 24.67 8.08
C PHE A 55 -0.59 23.85 6.80
N LEU A 56 -0.49 24.50 5.64
CA LEU A 56 -0.20 23.84 4.34
C LEU A 56 1.30 23.87 4.01
N GLN A 57 2.14 24.45 4.87
CA GLN A 57 3.58 24.55 4.64
C GLN A 57 4.31 23.37 5.29
N TYR A 58 5.00 22.54 4.52
CA TYR A 58 5.85 21.47 5.07
C TYR A 58 6.93 21.98 6.02
N GLN A 59 7.43 23.20 5.80
CA GLN A 59 8.41 23.83 6.68
C GLN A 59 7.89 23.99 8.12
N THR A 60 6.60 24.26 8.30
CA THR A 60 5.97 24.37 9.62
C THR A 60 6.09 23.05 10.39
N PHE A 61 5.76 21.95 9.73
CA PHE A 61 5.86 20.61 10.34
C PHE A 61 7.31 20.22 10.63
N VAL A 62 8.25 20.55 9.75
CA VAL A 62 9.68 20.29 9.98
C VAL A 62 10.20 21.09 11.18
N LYS A 63 9.87 22.38 11.29
CA LYS A 63 10.28 23.23 12.41
C LYS A 63 9.69 22.80 13.76
N LYS A 64 8.57 22.09 13.75
CA LYS A 64 7.85 21.63 14.93
C LYS A 64 7.97 20.12 15.16
N ASP A 65 8.93 19.45 14.52
CA ASP A 65 9.15 18.01 14.62
C ASP A 65 7.85 17.21 14.44
N SER A 66 7.05 17.58 13.44
CA SER A 66 5.74 17.01 13.10
C SER A 66 4.66 17.19 14.19
N THR A 67 4.87 18.03 15.21
CA THR A 67 3.94 18.26 16.33
C THR A 67 3.28 19.64 16.29
N PHE A 68 3.10 20.20 15.09
CA PHE A 68 2.39 21.48 14.92
C PHE A 68 0.95 21.43 15.46
N ASN A 69 0.28 20.31 15.26
CA ASN A 69 -1.01 19.99 15.87
C ASN A 69 -0.85 18.89 16.91
N THR A 70 -1.85 18.69 17.76
CA THR A 70 -1.91 17.55 18.66
C THR A 70 -1.86 16.25 17.85
N PRO A 71 -0.84 15.40 18.04
CA PRO A 71 -0.67 14.20 17.22
C PRO A 71 -1.70 13.14 17.60
N PRO A 72 -2.20 12.34 16.63
CA PRO A 72 -3.09 11.20 16.88
C PRO A 72 -2.29 10.03 17.48
N VAL A 73 -2.16 10.02 18.79
CA VAL A 73 -1.26 9.11 19.55
C VAL A 73 -1.49 7.65 19.21
N PHE A 74 -2.76 7.21 19.11
CA PHE A 74 -3.07 5.81 18.76
C PHE A 74 -2.55 5.41 17.37
N CYS A 75 -2.67 6.29 16.38
CA CYS A 75 -2.20 6.01 15.02
C CYS A 75 -0.67 5.92 14.98
N ILE A 76 0.02 6.78 15.72
CA ILE A 76 1.49 6.76 15.84
C ILE A 76 1.94 5.49 16.59
N TYR A 77 1.24 5.10 17.65
CA TYR A 77 1.51 3.85 18.36
C TYR A 77 1.34 2.64 17.44
N SER A 78 0.24 2.59 16.66
CA SER A 78 -0.02 1.53 15.68
C SER A 78 1.09 1.44 14.63
N LEU A 79 1.52 2.58 14.09
CA LEU A 79 2.66 2.67 13.17
C LEU A 79 3.94 2.12 13.80
N ASN A 80 4.24 2.53 15.03
CA ASN A 80 5.42 2.06 15.76
C ASN A 80 5.39 0.53 15.93
N ARG A 81 4.25 -0.05 16.31
CA ARG A 81 4.08 -1.50 16.43
C ARG A 81 4.32 -2.23 15.11
N MET A 82 3.83 -1.68 13.99
CA MET A 82 4.05 -2.22 12.65
C MET A 82 5.54 -2.18 12.27
N LEU A 83 6.24 -1.09 12.55
CA LEU A 83 7.67 -0.96 12.27
C LEU A 83 8.50 -1.99 13.06
N HIS A 84 8.15 -2.21 14.33
CA HIS A 84 8.78 -3.27 15.14
C HIS A 84 8.50 -4.67 14.58
N TRP A 85 7.26 -4.93 14.13
CA TRP A 85 6.92 -6.20 13.51
C TRP A 85 7.73 -6.43 12.23
N ILE A 86 7.83 -5.45 11.33
CA ILE A 86 8.66 -5.53 10.12
C ILE A 86 10.12 -5.86 10.49
N LYS A 87 10.66 -5.16 11.48
CA LYS A 87 12.04 -5.40 11.95
C LYS A 87 12.23 -6.83 12.45
N ASN A 88 11.30 -7.33 13.25
CA ASN A 88 11.35 -8.69 13.81
C ASN A 88 11.17 -9.79 12.75
N MET A 89 10.47 -9.47 11.64
CA MET A 89 10.29 -10.38 10.50
C MET A 89 11.51 -10.48 9.58
N GLY A 90 12.62 -9.84 9.92
CA GLY A 90 13.84 -9.82 9.10
C GLY A 90 14.00 -8.59 8.22
N GLY A 91 13.19 -7.54 8.47
CA GLY A 91 13.25 -6.26 7.76
C GLY A 91 12.63 -6.29 6.37
N LEU A 92 12.88 -5.22 5.61
CA LEU A 92 12.28 -5.05 4.27
C LEU A 92 12.63 -6.15 3.26
N PRO A 93 13.85 -6.71 3.23
CA PRO A 93 14.15 -7.81 2.30
C PRO A 93 13.25 -9.04 2.53
N ALA A 94 13.02 -9.42 3.79
CA ALA A 94 12.16 -10.56 4.13
C ALA A 94 10.68 -10.26 3.79
N ILE A 95 10.20 -9.04 4.06
CA ILE A 95 8.86 -8.60 3.68
C ILE A 95 8.69 -8.61 2.15
N GLU A 96 9.69 -8.14 1.41
CA GLU A 96 9.68 -8.16 -0.06
C GLU A 96 9.52 -9.57 -0.62
N GLU A 97 10.31 -10.55 -0.14
CA GLU A 97 10.20 -11.93 -0.59
C GLU A 97 8.82 -12.52 -0.28
N ARG A 98 8.31 -12.28 0.92
CA ARG A 98 6.94 -12.68 1.28
C ARG A 98 5.89 -12.08 0.34
N ASN A 99 6.02 -10.81 -0.01
CA ASN A 99 5.09 -10.14 -0.92
C ASN A 99 5.21 -10.64 -2.35
N LYS A 100 6.42 -10.99 -2.81
CA LYS A 100 6.63 -11.66 -4.12
C LYS A 100 5.86 -12.98 -4.20
N VAL A 101 5.98 -13.83 -3.18
CA VAL A 101 5.26 -15.11 -3.13
C VAL A 101 3.75 -14.88 -3.17
N LYS A 102 3.23 -13.95 -2.36
CA LYS A 102 1.79 -13.62 -2.33
C LYS A 102 1.27 -13.13 -3.69
N ALA A 103 1.98 -12.19 -4.30
CA ALA A 103 1.59 -11.63 -5.58
C ALA A 103 1.60 -12.69 -6.69
N ARG A 104 2.63 -13.55 -6.71
CA ARG A 104 2.74 -14.64 -7.67
C ARG A 104 1.53 -15.56 -7.63
N LEU A 105 1.05 -15.95 -6.45
CA LEU A 105 -0.12 -16.83 -6.31
C LEU A 105 -1.36 -16.32 -7.05
N ILE A 106 -1.53 -15.01 -7.17
CA ILE A 106 -2.68 -14.43 -7.88
C ILE A 106 -2.33 -14.22 -9.36
N TYR A 107 -1.16 -13.69 -9.66
CA TYR A 107 -0.78 -13.46 -11.05
C TYR A 107 -0.66 -14.75 -11.84
N ASP A 108 -0.23 -15.85 -11.23
CA ASP A 108 -0.21 -17.17 -11.87
C ASP A 108 -1.64 -17.61 -12.26
N VAL A 109 -2.64 -17.39 -11.39
CA VAL A 109 -4.05 -17.66 -11.72
C VAL A 109 -4.54 -16.78 -12.87
N ILE A 110 -4.19 -15.49 -12.86
CA ILE A 110 -4.56 -14.58 -13.94
C ILE A 110 -3.91 -15.02 -15.26
N ASP A 111 -2.62 -15.28 -15.25
CA ASP A 111 -1.84 -15.59 -16.45
C ASP A 111 -2.15 -16.96 -17.05
N THR A 112 -2.65 -17.93 -16.26
CA THR A 112 -3.02 -19.27 -16.71
C THR A 112 -4.53 -19.44 -16.91
N SER A 113 -5.31 -18.36 -16.87
CA SER A 113 -6.77 -18.40 -16.99
C SER A 113 -7.30 -18.42 -18.42
N ASP A 114 -6.45 -18.56 -19.44
CA ASP A 114 -6.81 -18.49 -20.86
C ASP A 114 -7.63 -17.25 -21.22
N GLY A 115 -7.33 -16.13 -20.58
CA GLY A 115 -7.97 -14.85 -20.82
C GLY A 115 -9.31 -14.64 -20.07
N PHE A 116 -9.71 -15.57 -19.20
CA PHE A 116 -10.87 -15.38 -18.33
C PHE A 116 -10.63 -14.20 -17.37
N TYR A 117 -9.46 -14.12 -16.74
CA TYR A 117 -9.00 -12.95 -16.01
C TYR A 117 -8.01 -12.17 -16.89
N LYS A 118 -8.28 -10.91 -17.13
CA LYS A 118 -7.39 -10.02 -17.90
C LYS A 118 -6.65 -9.11 -16.94
N GLY A 119 -5.35 -9.32 -16.76
CA GLY A 119 -4.50 -8.41 -15.99
C GLY A 119 -4.54 -7.01 -16.58
N HIS A 120 -4.72 -5.99 -15.74
CA HIS A 120 -4.79 -4.60 -16.20
C HIS A 120 -3.40 -4.01 -16.46
N ALA A 121 -2.43 -4.35 -15.62
CA ALA A 121 -1.05 -3.85 -15.72
C ALA A 121 -0.18 -4.79 -16.58
N GLU A 122 0.73 -4.19 -17.35
CA GLU A 122 1.80 -4.92 -18.04
C GLU A 122 2.65 -5.70 -17.01
N LYS A 123 3.22 -6.83 -17.44
CA LYS A 123 3.88 -7.78 -16.53
C LYS A 123 5.02 -7.16 -15.71
N ASP A 124 5.80 -6.27 -16.31
CA ASP A 124 6.91 -5.54 -15.69
C ASP A 124 6.47 -4.39 -14.79
N ALA A 125 5.24 -3.89 -14.97
CA ALA A 125 4.63 -2.81 -14.19
C ALA A 125 3.67 -3.30 -13.09
N ARG A 126 3.58 -4.60 -12.86
CA ARG A 126 2.65 -5.18 -11.88
C ARG A 126 3.01 -4.84 -10.43
N SER A 127 2.03 -4.33 -9.70
CA SER A 127 2.15 -4.11 -8.26
C SER A 127 2.15 -5.45 -7.51
N ARG A 128 3.00 -5.58 -6.49
CA ARG A 128 2.98 -6.73 -5.57
C ARG A 128 1.92 -6.59 -4.47
N MET A 129 1.34 -5.40 -4.33
CA MET A 129 0.37 -5.06 -3.28
C MET A 129 -1.04 -4.90 -3.83
N ASN A 130 -1.19 -4.28 -5.01
CA ASN A 130 -2.46 -4.03 -5.68
C ASN A 130 -2.53 -4.84 -6.97
N VAL A 131 -3.09 -6.03 -6.90
CA VAL A 131 -3.33 -6.85 -8.09
C VAL A 131 -4.64 -6.42 -8.72
N THR A 132 -4.59 -5.99 -9.97
CA THR A 132 -5.76 -5.53 -10.73
C THR A 132 -6.00 -6.44 -11.93
N PHE A 133 -7.26 -6.77 -12.17
CA PHE A 133 -7.70 -7.54 -13.32
C PHE A 133 -9.14 -7.20 -13.67
N ASN A 134 -9.53 -7.47 -14.91
CA ASN A 134 -10.89 -7.35 -15.42
C ASN A 134 -11.44 -8.72 -15.80
N LEU A 135 -12.75 -8.86 -15.79
CA LEU A 135 -13.48 -9.95 -16.41
C LEU A 135 -14.01 -9.51 -17.79
N ALA A 136 -14.55 -10.45 -18.56
CA ALA A 136 -14.94 -10.19 -19.93
C ALA A 136 -16.05 -9.13 -20.08
N ASN A 137 -16.94 -9.04 -19.08
CA ASN A 137 -18.06 -8.07 -19.06
C ASN A 137 -18.52 -7.76 -17.63
N ALA A 138 -19.36 -6.71 -17.51
CA ALA A 138 -19.87 -6.22 -16.25
C ALA A 138 -20.80 -7.19 -15.51
N GLU A 139 -21.45 -8.12 -16.21
CA GLU A 139 -22.31 -9.14 -15.61
C GLU A 139 -21.45 -10.18 -14.89
N MET A 140 -20.39 -10.66 -15.54
CA MET A 140 -19.43 -11.57 -14.90
C MET A 140 -18.73 -10.93 -13.69
N GLU A 141 -18.46 -9.62 -13.73
CA GLU A 141 -17.91 -8.91 -12.58
C GLU A 141 -18.87 -8.89 -11.40
N LYS A 142 -20.18 -8.68 -11.65
CA LYS A 142 -21.21 -8.73 -10.60
C LYS A 142 -21.32 -10.12 -9.98
N ASP A 143 -21.37 -11.15 -10.83
CA ASP A 143 -21.43 -12.54 -10.40
C ASP A 143 -20.18 -12.95 -9.60
N PHE A 144 -19.02 -12.52 -10.05
CA PHE A 144 -17.75 -12.75 -9.34
C PHE A 144 -17.79 -12.14 -7.93
N VAL A 145 -18.23 -10.87 -7.82
CA VAL A 145 -18.34 -10.18 -6.52
C VAL A 145 -19.37 -10.85 -5.61
N ALA A 146 -20.51 -11.29 -6.16
CA ALA A 146 -21.54 -11.99 -5.40
C ALA A 146 -21.01 -13.32 -4.86
N LYS A 147 -20.43 -14.17 -5.72
CA LYS A 147 -19.81 -15.44 -5.33
C LYS A 147 -18.64 -15.28 -4.36
N ALA A 148 -17.85 -14.24 -4.54
CA ALA A 148 -16.79 -13.90 -3.60
C ALA A 148 -17.36 -13.63 -2.21
N LYS A 149 -18.42 -12.81 -2.12
CA LYS A 149 -19.11 -12.50 -0.87
C LYS A 149 -19.72 -13.73 -0.19
N GLU A 150 -20.33 -14.63 -0.96
CA GLU A 150 -20.87 -15.93 -0.46
C GLU A 150 -19.79 -16.82 0.15
N ASN A 151 -18.54 -16.64 -0.27
CA ASN A 151 -17.39 -17.35 0.25
C ASN A 151 -16.56 -16.51 1.24
N ASP A 152 -17.17 -15.54 1.91
CA ASP A 152 -16.57 -14.64 2.91
C ASP A 152 -15.46 -13.69 2.33
N PHE A 153 -15.47 -13.47 1.01
CA PHE A 153 -14.58 -12.50 0.37
C PHE A 153 -15.28 -11.14 0.26
N ILE A 154 -15.03 -10.26 1.21
CA ILE A 154 -15.62 -8.92 1.27
C ILE A 154 -14.72 -7.89 0.56
N SER A 155 -15.34 -6.82 0.01
CA SER A 155 -14.64 -5.67 -0.60
C SER A 155 -13.76 -6.00 -1.82
N VAL A 156 -14.01 -7.10 -2.51
CA VAL A 156 -13.22 -7.56 -3.66
C VAL A 156 -13.20 -6.54 -4.81
N LYS A 157 -14.30 -5.78 -4.99
CA LYS A 157 -14.39 -4.75 -6.04
C LYS A 157 -13.55 -3.50 -5.73
N ALA A 158 -13.31 -3.21 -4.45
CA ALA A 158 -12.65 -1.99 -4.01
C ALA A 158 -11.16 -2.17 -3.64
N ASN A 159 -10.75 -3.39 -3.26
CA ASN A 159 -9.39 -3.66 -2.77
C ASN A 159 -8.94 -5.09 -3.05
N CYS A 160 -8.12 -5.27 -4.07
CA CYS A 160 -7.46 -6.55 -4.37
C CYS A 160 -6.58 -7.07 -3.22
N TYR A 161 -6.25 -6.23 -2.25
CA TYR A 161 -5.44 -6.59 -1.07
C TYR A 161 -6.12 -7.64 -0.18
N GLU A 162 -7.44 -7.63 -0.07
CA GLU A 162 -8.18 -8.62 0.74
C GLU A 162 -8.19 -10.01 0.11
N ILE A 163 -8.20 -10.12 -1.22
CA ILE A 163 -8.07 -11.42 -1.91
C ILE A 163 -6.75 -12.09 -1.51
N LEU A 164 -5.67 -11.34 -1.43
CA LEU A 164 -4.35 -11.84 -1.00
C LEU A 164 -4.35 -12.36 0.43
N ARG A 165 -4.99 -11.64 1.35
CA ARG A 165 -5.09 -12.02 2.76
C ARG A 165 -5.86 -13.33 2.94
N MET A 166 -6.88 -13.56 2.13
CA MET A 166 -7.78 -14.70 2.27
C MET A 166 -7.27 -15.97 1.62
N LEU A 167 -6.58 -15.87 0.48
CA LEU A 167 -5.87 -17.02 -0.12
C LEU A 167 -4.81 -17.57 0.84
N GLN A 168 -4.25 -16.72 1.71
CA GLN A 168 -3.28 -17.11 2.73
C GLN A 168 -3.93 -17.88 3.89
N LYS A 169 -5.14 -17.48 4.35
CA LYS A 169 -5.90 -18.21 5.37
C LYS A 169 -6.28 -19.62 4.89
N LYS A 170 -6.71 -19.79 3.64
CA LYS A 170 -7.04 -21.10 3.07
C LYS A 170 -5.84 -22.04 2.89
N LYS A 171 -4.61 -21.50 2.81
CA LYS A 171 -3.38 -22.31 2.64
C LYS A 171 -2.57 -22.49 3.93
N GLY A 172 -3.08 -22.07 5.10
CA GLY A 172 -2.36 -22.22 6.37
C GLY A 172 -1.04 -21.45 6.46
N MET A 173 -0.86 -20.39 5.64
CA MET A 173 0.37 -19.61 5.62
C MET A 173 0.36 -18.43 6.60
N ILE A 174 -0.76 -18.17 7.28
CA ILE A 174 -0.88 -17.15 8.35
C ILE A 174 -1.82 -17.72 9.41
N GLU A 175 -1.32 -17.92 10.61
CA GLU A 175 -2.10 -18.00 11.84
C GLU A 175 -2.55 -16.61 12.27
#